data_da6ed10c867378a8ee581734b761b637
#
_entry.id   da6ed10c867378a8ee581734b761b637
#
_cell.length_a   1.000
_cell.length_b   1.000
_cell.length_c   1.000
_cell.angle_alpha   90.00
_cell.angle_beta   90.00
_cell.angle_gamma   90.00
#
_symmetry.space_group_name_H-M   'P 1'
#
loop_
_entity.id
_entity.type
_entity.pdbx_description
1 polymer ?
#
loop_
_entity_poly.entity_id
_entity_poly.type
_entity_poly.pdbx_seq_one_letter_code
_entity_poly.pdbx_strand_id
1 'polypeptide(L)'
;MDIQELLIWWADQSAASLYSPEQLSAEDAARAAAIRSGKALRDWKTSRALLHDVRSRQPDSRPASLSHSNGHAIVATAPARWKVGADLEAISPRDVQGLAQWVCSPAERDLLAGLPDEARLLRFYQLWTLKEAFIKAAGLDFPADMASVGLCPAPSGLALRPPPGRWRACSYRVGAGWMASVVWQAPEGSAWRTVEPVWTGAAGCQLPDVLIQGCWPPDTT
;
A
#
# COMPACT_ATOMS: atom_id res chain seq x y z
N MET A 1 10.10 -22.54 -13.78
CA MET A 1 8.79 -22.23 -13.18
C MET A 1 8.91 -20.83 -12.62
N ASP A 2 8.28 -19.83 -13.23
CA ASP A 2 8.19 -18.51 -12.61
C ASP A 2 7.34 -18.65 -11.35
N ILE A 3 7.97 -18.43 -10.21
CA ILE A 3 7.28 -18.40 -8.93
C ILE A 3 6.34 -17.21 -8.97
N GLN A 4 5.04 -17.49 -9.00
CA GLN A 4 4.00 -16.46 -9.01
C GLN A 4 3.83 -15.92 -7.59
N GLU A 5 4.86 -15.25 -7.06
CA GLU A 5 4.83 -14.65 -5.73
C GLU A 5 4.55 -13.16 -5.80
N LEU A 6 3.64 -12.72 -4.96
CA LEU A 6 3.44 -11.32 -4.63
C LEU A 6 4.18 -11.05 -3.32
N LEU A 7 5.23 -10.23 -3.37
CA LEU A 7 6.07 -9.93 -2.22
C LEU A 7 5.82 -8.51 -1.72
N ILE A 8 5.78 -8.35 -0.41
CA ILE A 8 5.74 -7.04 0.27
C ILE A 8 7.04 -6.90 1.06
N TRP A 9 7.88 -5.99 0.60
CA TRP A 9 9.15 -5.65 1.21
C TRP A 9 8.97 -4.53 2.22
N TRP A 10 9.56 -4.70 3.40
CA TRP A 10 9.51 -3.72 4.48
C TRP A 10 10.88 -3.14 4.77
N ALA A 11 10.94 -1.83 5.00
CA ALA A 11 12.09 -1.16 5.56
C ALA A 11 11.67 -0.19 6.66
N ASP A 12 12.40 -0.20 7.76
CA ASP A 12 12.35 0.82 8.79
C ASP A 12 13.39 1.92 8.53
N GLN A 13 13.43 2.91 9.41
CA GLN A 13 14.33 4.06 9.26
C GLN A 13 15.83 3.70 9.27
N SER A 14 16.23 2.49 9.71
CA SER A 14 17.62 2.04 9.66
C SER A 14 18.12 1.86 8.23
N ALA A 15 17.22 1.54 7.29
CA ALA A 15 17.52 1.43 5.87
C ALA A 15 18.05 2.75 5.25
N ALA A 16 17.75 3.90 5.87
CA ALA A 16 18.29 5.18 5.40
C ALA A 16 19.83 5.23 5.40
N SER A 17 20.50 4.39 6.18
CA SER A 17 21.97 4.26 6.17
C SER A 17 22.51 3.59 4.91
N LEU A 18 21.67 2.85 4.19
CA LEU A 18 22.00 2.19 2.93
C LEU A 18 21.70 3.09 1.70
N TYR A 19 21.18 4.28 1.92
CA TYR A 19 20.88 5.23 0.85
C TYR A 19 22.18 5.74 0.21
N SER A 20 22.28 5.65 -1.12
CA SER A 20 23.35 6.22 -1.92
C SER A 20 22.79 7.13 -3.02
N PRO A 21 23.18 8.41 -3.06
CA PRO A 21 22.74 9.33 -4.10
C PRO A 21 23.12 8.89 -5.52
N GLU A 22 24.23 8.16 -5.68
CA GLU A 22 24.76 7.68 -6.96
C GLU A 22 23.85 6.62 -7.61
N GLN A 23 22.96 6.02 -6.81
CA GLN A 23 22.02 5.00 -7.27
C GLN A 23 20.67 5.59 -7.75
N LEU A 24 20.52 6.92 -7.67
CA LEU A 24 19.30 7.59 -8.08
C LEU A 24 19.26 7.78 -9.60
N SER A 25 18.05 7.70 -10.16
CA SER A 25 17.79 8.24 -11.48
C SER A 25 17.96 9.78 -11.49
N ALA A 26 18.15 10.37 -12.64
CA ALA A 26 18.23 11.82 -12.77
C ALA A 26 16.96 12.53 -12.22
N GLU A 27 15.78 11.93 -12.42
CA GLU A 27 14.52 12.43 -11.91
C GLU A 27 14.46 12.35 -10.38
N ASP A 28 14.84 11.22 -9.79
CA ASP A 28 14.87 11.05 -8.34
C ASP A 28 15.93 11.96 -7.67
N ALA A 29 17.06 12.17 -8.31
CA ALA A 29 18.07 13.11 -7.83
C ALA A 29 17.54 14.57 -7.80
N ALA A 30 16.82 14.98 -8.83
CA ALA A 30 16.18 16.29 -8.87
C ALA A 30 15.11 16.45 -7.77
N ARG A 31 14.30 15.41 -7.54
CA ARG A 31 13.31 15.38 -6.44
C ARG A 31 13.99 15.46 -5.07
N ALA A 32 15.08 14.70 -4.86
CA ALA A 32 15.84 14.72 -3.61
C ALA A 32 16.39 16.12 -3.31
N ALA A 33 16.93 16.81 -4.31
CA ALA A 33 17.45 18.17 -4.18
C ALA A 33 16.38 19.21 -3.81
N ALA A 34 15.11 18.94 -4.13
CA ALA A 34 14.00 19.82 -3.81
C ALA A 34 13.46 19.63 -2.37
N ILE A 35 13.82 18.56 -1.67
CA ILE A 35 13.33 18.27 -0.32
C ILE A 35 13.93 19.26 0.68
N ARG A 36 13.07 19.95 1.46
CA ARG A 36 13.48 20.94 2.47
C ARG A 36 13.25 20.48 3.91
N SER A 37 12.38 19.53 4.14
CA SER A 37 12.05 19.01 5.46
C SER A 37 12.95 17.84 5.82
N GLY A 38 13.55 17.85 7.02
CA GLY A 38 14.36 16.73 7.51
C GLY A 38 13.55 15.43 7.66
N LYS A 39 12.25 15.54 7.99
CA LYS A 39 11.34 14.38 8.02
C LYS A 39 11.16 13.81 6.61
N ALA A 40 10.81 14.65 5.64
CA ALA A 40 10.64 14.21 4.25
C ALA A 40 11.94 13.63 3.66
N LEU A 41 13.11 14.15 4.05
CA LEU A 41 14.39 13.60 3.61
C LEU A 41 14.66 12.20 4.20
N ARG A 42 14.30 11.95 5.46
CA ARG A 42 14.40 10.60 6.04
C ARG A 42 13.47 9.63 5.34
N ASP A 43 12.20 10.00 5.14
CA ASP A 43 11.22 9.19 4.42
C ASP A 43 11.72 8.88 3.00
N TRP A 44 12.27 9.88 2.31
CA TRP A 44 12.88 9.71 1.00
C TRP A 44 14.02 8.70 1.02
N LYS A 45 15.02 8.88 1.89
CA LYS A 45 16.19 8.00 1.98
C LYS A 45 15.79 6.56 2.24
N THR A 46 14.91 6.31 3.23
CA THR A 46 14.40 4.96 3.53
C THR A 46 13.72 4.35 2.29
N SER A 47 12.85 5.10 1.64
CA SER A 47 12.11 4.61 0.48
C SER A 47 13.01 4.28 -0.72
N ARG A 48 14.05 5.09 -0.98
CA ARG A 48 14.98 4.85 -2.09
C ARG A 48 15.95 3.73 -1.80
N ALA A 49 16.44 3.61 -0.57
CA ALA A 49 17.26 2.46 -0.15
C ALA A 49 16.48 1.14 -0.32
N LEU A 50 15.23 1.09 0.14
CA LEU A 50 14.36 -0.07 -0.06
C LEU A 50 14.16 -0.37 -1.55
N LEU A 51 13.81 0.62 -2.35
CA LEU A 51 13.55 0.41 -3.77
C LEU A 51 14.80 -0.11 -4.50
N HIS A 52 15.99 0.38 -4.15
CA HIS A 52 17.26 -0.12 -4.69
C HIS A 52 17.50 -1.58 -4.28
N ASP A 53 17.35 -1.91 -2.99
CA ASP A 53 17.50 -3.29 -2.48
C ASP A 53 16.56 -4.27 -3.21
N VAL A 54 15.30 -3.89 -3.39
CA VAL A 54 14.31 -4.70 -4.11
C VAL A 54 14.71 -4.90 -5.57
N ARG A 55 15.10 -3.84 -6.28
CA ARG A 55 15.53 -3.92 -7.68
C ARG A 55 16.78 -4.77 -7.88
N SER A 56 17.71 -4.78 -6.91
CA SER A 56 18.90 -5.63 -6.97
C SER A 56 18.59 -7.13 -6.83
N ARG A 57 17.44 -7.48 -6.23
CA ARG A 57 17.02 -8.87 -5.96
C ARG A 57 15.92 -9.38 -6.88
N GLN A 58 15.26 -8.48 -7.61
CA GLN A 58 14.12 -8.81 -8.45
C GLN A 58 14.39 -8.42 -9.91
N PRO A 59 13.93 -9.22 -10.89
CA PRO A 59 14.01 -8.83 -12.31
C PRO A 59 13.30 -7.51 -12.57
N ASP A 60 13.87 -6.67 -13.42
CA ASP A 60 13.29 -5.36 -13.82
C ASP A 60 11.90 -5.46 -14.47
N SER A 61 11.55 -6.63 -15.00
CA SER A 61 10.24 -6.88 -15.60
C SER A 61 9.09 -7.02 -14.60
N ARG A 62 9.39 -7.08 -13.29
CA ARG A 62 8.35 -7.18 -12.26
C ARG A 62 7.78 -5.80 -11.93
N PRO A 63 6.45 -5.62 -12.02
CA PRO A 63 5.82 -4.38 -11.58
C PRO A 63 6.03 -4.19 -10.07
N ALA A 64 6.28 -2.95 -9.67
CA ALA A 64 6.50 -2.59 -8.29
C ALA A 64 5.71 -1.34 -7.91
N SER A 65 5.21 -1.30 -6.68
CA SER A 65 4.55 -0.14 -6.08
C SER A 65 5.19 0.20 -4.75
N LEU A 66 5.61 1.45 -4.60
CA LEU A 66 6.29 1.99 -3.42
C LEU A 66 5.36 2.89 -2.62
N SER A 67 5.40 2.76 -1.29
CA SER A 67 4.85 3.75 -0.37
C SER A 67 5.77 3.94 0.84
N HIS A 68 5.69 5.11 1.47
CA HIS A 68 6.46 5.42 2.67
C HIS A 68 5.70 6.37 3.59
N SER A 69 5.87 6.19 4.89
CA SER A 69 5.28 7.04 5.91
C SER A 69 6.12 7.00 7.18
N ASN A 70 6.42 8.19 7.73
CA ASN A 70 7.09 8.38 9.02
C ASN A 70 8.38 7.54 9.20
N GLY A 71 9.30 7.61 8.24
CA GLY A 71 10.60 6.92 8.28
C GLY A 71 10.56 5.44 7.90
N HIS A 72 9.42 4.91 7.47
CA HIS A 72 9.25 3.52 7.06
C HIS A 72 8.77 3.46 5.61
N ALA A 73 9.03 2.35 4.94
CA ALA A 73 8.62 2.15 3.56
C ALA A 73 8.21 0.71 3.28
N ILE A 74 7.32 0.54 2.30
CA ILE A 74 7.01 -0.76 1.69
C ILE A 74 7.18 -0.69 0.18
N VAL A 75 7.59 -1.80 -0.41
CA VAL A 75 7.50 -2.05 -1.86
C VAL A 75 6.73 -3.34 -2.05
N ALA A 76 5.64 -3.29 -2.80
CA ALA A 76 4.99 -4.50 -3.27
C ALA A 76 5.46 -4.83 -4.69
N THR A 77 5.87 -6.07 -4.93
CA THR A 77 6.24 -6.59 -6.26
C THR A 77 5.34 -7.74 -6.64
N ALA A 78 4.96 -7.81 -7.91
CA ALA A 78 4.08 -8.86 -8.43
C ALA A 78 4.71 -9.55 -9.66
N PRO A 79 4.19 -10.71 -10.09
CA PRO A 79 4.61 -11.35 -11.33
C PRO A 79 4.49 -10.39 -12.53
N ALA A 80 5.32 -10.62 -13.55
CA ALA A 80 5.29 -9.83 -14.77
C ALA A 80 3.87 -9.76 -15.37
N ARG A 81 3.49 -8.58 -15.91
CA ARG A 81 2.17 -8.30 -16.50
C ARG A 81 1.00 -8.17 -15.50
N TRP A 82 1.23 -8.35 -14.20
CA TRP A 82 0.23 -8.03 -13.19
C TRP A 82 0.21 -6.52 -12.90
N LYS A 83 -0.91 -6.03 -12.37
CA LYS A 83 -0.94 -4.71 -11.75
C LYS A 83 -0.81 -4.87 -10.25
N VAL A 84 -0.07 -3.99 -9.60
CA VAL A 84 0.10 -3.99 -8.15
C VAL A 84 0.12 -2.56 -7.63
N GLY A 85 -0.52 -2.33 -6.50
CA GLY A 85 -0.46 -1.08 -5.77
C GLY A 85 -0.32 -1.35 -4.28
N ALA A 86 0.46 -0.54 -3.61
CA ALA A 86 0.66 -0.61 -2.17
C ALA A 86 0.64 0.77 -1.55
N ASP A 87 0.09 0.84 -0.34
CA ASP A 87 0.15 2.04 0.46
C ASP A 87 0.44 1.72 1.92
N LEU A 88 1.18 2.62 2.59
CA LEU A 88 1.59 2.53 3.98
C LEU A 88 1.35 3.87 4.67
N GLU A 89 0.65 3.88 5.80
CA GLU A 89 0.43 5.07 6.60
C GLU A 89 0.70 4.85 8.09
N ALA A 90 1.45 5.78 8.67
CA ALA A 90 1.59 5.84 10.12
C ALA A 90 0.26 6.28 10.75
N ILE A 91 -0.25 5.48 11.69
CA ILE A 91 -1.51 5.78 12.38
C ILE A 91 -1.24 6.87 13.41
N SER A 92 -1.92 7.99 13.25
CA SER A 92 -1.86 9.13 14.16
C SER A 92 -3.24 9.79 14.28
N PRO A 93 -3.54 10.45 15.39
CA PRO A 93 -4.77 11.22 15.51
C PRO A 93 -4.92 12.24 14.36
N ARG A 94 -6.11 12.28 13.76
CA ARG A 94 -6.46 13.26 12.70
C ARG A 94 -7.96 13.50 12.66
N ASP A 95 -8.37 14.54 11.97
CA ASP A 95 -9.78 14.80 11.68
C ASP A 95 -10.30 13.78 10.64
N VAL A 96 -10.73 12.61 11.17
CA VAL A 96 -11.30 11.53 10.33
C VAL A 96 -12.58 11.99 9.64
N GLN A 97 -13.41 12.80 10.32
CA GLN A 97 -14.69 13.22 9.77
C GLN A 97 -14.51 14.14 8.55
N GLY A 98 -13.66 15.14 8.66
CA GLY A 98 -13.35 16.07 7.55
C GLY A 98 -12.70 15.33 6.36
N LEU A 99 -11.73 14.45 6.63
CA LEU A 99 -11.08 13.69 5.57
C LEU A 99 -12.04 12.68 4.90
N ALA A 100 -12.91 12.02 5.66
CA ALA A 100 -13.89 11.07 5.12
C ALA A 100 -14.91 11.75 4.18
N GLN A 101 -15.28 13.01 4.43
CA GLN A 101 -16.13 13.77 3.49
C GLN A 101 -15.49 13.92 2.12
N TRP A 102 -14.19 13.97 2.07
CA TRP A 102 -13.44 14.19 0.85
C TRP A 102 -13.13 12.91 0.07
N VAL A 103 -12.79 11.81 0.78
CA VAL A 103 -12.27 10.59 0.12
C VAL A 103 -13.18 9.37 0.21
N CYS A 104 -14.18 9.37 1.08
CA CYS A 104 -15.05 8.22 1.31
C CYS A 104 -16.38 8.35 0.58
N SER A 105 -16.92 7.21 0.12
CA SER A 105 -18.30 7.14 -0.36
C SER A 105 -19.30 7.35 0.77
N PRO A 106 -20.59 7.64 0.47
CA PRO A 106 -21.63 7.74 1.49
C PRO A 106 -21.66 6.52 2.41
N ALA A 107 -21.68 5.29 1.87
CA ALA A 107 -21.72 4.06 2.65
C ALA A 107 -20.50 3.87 3.57
N GLU A 108 -19.31 4.29 3.13
CA GLU A 108 -18.12 4.25 3.98
C GLU A 108 -18.17 5.29 5.10
N ARG A 109 -18.77 6.47 4.84
CA ARG A 109 -18.99 7.48 5.89
C ARG A 109 -19.96 7.01 6.95
N ASP A 110 -21.05 6.35 6.54
CA ASP A 110 -22.03 5.76 7.46
C ASP A 110 -21.37 4.66 8.30
N LEU A 111 -20.54 3.80 7.68
CA LEU A 111 -19.76 2.80 8.38
C LEU A 111 -18.84 3.41 9.44
N LEU A 112 -18.12 4.48 9.09
CA LEU A 112 -17.22 5.16 10.02
C LEU A 112 -17.98 5.84 11.16
N ALA A 113 -19.12 6.47 10.88
CA ALA A 113 -19.94 7.17 11.88
C ALA A 113 -20.46 6.21 12.96
N GLY A 114 -20.71 4.95 12.63
CA GLY A 114 -21.18 3.94 13.57
C GLY A 114 -20.11 3.35 14.49
N LEU A 115 -18.83 3.73 14.35
CA LEU A 115 -17.70 3.17 15.11
C LEU A 115 -17.26 4.08 16.27
N PRO A 116 -16.82 3.49 17.41
CA PRO A 116 -16.07 4.24 18.44
C PRO A 116 -14.80 4.87 17.88
N ASP A 117 -14.30 5.93 18.51
CA ASP A 117 -13.22 6.77 17.97
C ASP A 117 -11.96 5.99 17.56
N GLU A 118 -11.48 5.09 18.39
CA GLU A 118 -10.30 4.27 18.08
C GLU A 118 -10.55 3.34 16.89
N ALA A 119 -11.66 2.63 16.89
CA ALA A 119 -12.03 1.74 15.79
C ALA A 119 -12.29 2.52 14.50
N ARG A 120 -12.88 3.72 14.60
CA ARG A 120 -13.09 4.65 13.49
C ARG A 120 -11.77 5.09 12.87
N LEU A 121 -10.79 5.46 13.70
CA LEU A 121 -9.45 5.85 13.23
C LEU A 121 -8.77 4.71 12.47
N LEU A 122 -8.77 3.49 13.03
CA LEU A 122 -8.18 2.32 12.38
C LEU A 122 -8.88 1.98 11.07
N ARG A 123 -10.21 2.01 11.06
CA ARG A 123 -11.01 1.76 9.85
C ARG A 123 -10.77 2.82 8.79
N PHE A 124 -10.64 4.09 9.18
CA PHE A 124 -10.32 5.16 8.26
C PHE A 124 -8.97 4.94 7.59
N TYR A 125 -7.91 4.59 8.35
CA TYR A 125 -6.60 4.29 7.77
C TYR A 125 -6.62 3.06 6.87
N GLN A 126 -7.42 2.05 7.19
CA GLN A 126 -7.63 0.90 6.32
C GLN A 126 -8.26 1.31 4.98
N LEU A 127 -9.33 2.13 5.01
CA LEU A 127 -9.95 2.66 3.80
C LEU A 127 -8.99 3.54 3.01
N TRP A 128 -8.27 4.43 3.69
CA TRP A 128 -7.31 5.33 3.08
C TRP A 128 -6.22 4.56 2.32
N THR A 129 -5.51 3.66 3.01
CA THR A 129 -4.41 2.90 2.39
C THR A 129 -4.91 1.99 1.26
N LEU A 130 -6.11 1.41 1.40
CA LEU A 130 -6.71 0.59 0.36
C LEU A 130 -7.01 1.41 -0.91
N LYS A 131 -7.57 2.61 -0.75
CA LYS A 131 -7.89 3.51 -1.86
C LYS A 131 -6.63 4.02 -2.56
N GLU A 132 -5.62 4.47 -1.80
CA GLU A 132 -4.32 4.89 -2.33
C GLU A 132 -3.64 3.74 -3.11
N ALA A 133 -3.71 2.51 -2.60
CA ALA A 133 -3.20 1.36 -3.32
C ALA A 133 -3.93 1.14 -4.66
N PHE A 134 -5.27 1.32 -4.71
CA PHE A 134 -6.03 1.27 -5.97
C PHE A 134 -5.66 2.40 -6.92
N ILE A 135 -5.54 3.63 -6.42
CA ILE A 135 -5.10 4.79 -7.23
C ILE A 135 -3.78 4.45 -7.95
N LYS A 136 -2.80 3.93 -7.21
CA LYS A 136 -1.49 3.55 -7.75
C LYS A 136 -1.57 2.39 -8.75
N ALA A 137 -2.34 1.34 -8.45
CA ALA A 137 -2.40 0.13 -9.28
C ALA A 137 -3.20 0.29 -10.57
N ALA A 138 -4.29 1.06 -10.51
CA ALA A 138 -5.22 1.22 -11.61
C ALA A 138 -4.99 2.51 -12.43
N GLY A 139 -4.06 3.37 -11.97
CA GLY A 139 -3.80 4.67 -12.63
C GLY A 139 -5.01 5.61 -12.53
N LEU A 140 -5.65 5.64 -11.37
CA LEU A 140 -6.79 6.51 -11.09
C LEU A 140 -6.33 7.90 -10.62
N ASP A 141 -7.21 8.88 -10.69
CA ASP A 141 -6.90 10.25 -10.29
C ASP A 141 -7.10 10.46 -8.77
N PHE A 142 -6.09 11.04 -8.13
CA PHE A 142 -6.17 11.49 -6.74
C PHE A 142 -6.52 12.98 -6.69
N PRO A 143 -7.50 13.40 -5.89
CA PRO A 143 -8.40 12.61 -5.03
C PRO A 143 -9.74 12.24 -5.72
N ALA A 144 -9.91 12.58 -7.00
CA ALA A 144 -11.19 12.52 -7.70
C ALA A 144 -11.83 11.12 -7.67
N ASP A 145 -11.03 10.07 -7.82
CA ASP A 145 -11.50 8.69 -7.87
C ASP A 145 -11.51 7.97 -6.52
N MET A 146 -11.04 8.62 -5.43
CA MET A 146 -10.97 7.99 -4.10
C MET A 146 -12.32 7.46 -3.62
N ALA A 147 -13.41 8.20 -3.85
CA ALA A 147 -14.75 7.77 -3.45
C ALA A 147 -15.31 6.63 -4.32
N SER A 148 -14.73 6.33 -5.47
CA SER A 148 -15.21 5.29 -6.39
C SER A 148 -14.72 3.88 -6.03
N VAL A 149 -13.62 3.76 -5.29
CA VAL A 149 -13.01 2.50 -4.86
C VAL A 149 -13.00 2.37 -3.34
N GLY A 150 -12.79 1.16 -2.82
CA GLY A 150 -12.72 0.91 -1.38
C GLY A 150 -13.52 -0.28 -0.92
N LEU A 151 -14.32 -0.12 0.14
CA LEU A 151 -15.16 -1.16 0.72
C LEU A 151 -16.63 -0.77 0.69
N CYS A 152 -17.51 -1.76 0.62
CA CYS A 152 -18.94 -1.57 0.77
C CYS A 152 -19.54 -2.64 1.69
N PRO A 153 -20.66 -2.35 2.39
CA PRO A 153 -21.38 -3.35 3.15
C PRO A 153 -21.84 -4.52 2.27
N ALA A 154 -21.73 -5.74 2.79
CA ALA A 154 -22.19 -6.96 2.16
C ALA A 154 -22.79 -7.90 3.22
N PRO A 155 -23.59 -8.90 2.85
CA PRO A 155 -24.23 -9.83 3.81
C PRO A 155 -23.22 -10.54 4.72
N SER A 156 -22.01 -10.81 4.24
CA SER A 156 -20.91 -11.44 4.99
C SER A 156 -19.95 -10.45 5.63
N GLY A 157 -20.31 -9.17 5.74
CA GLY A 157 -19.45 -8.12 6.32
C GLY A 157 -19.10 -7.02 5.34
N LEU A 158 -17.86 -6.93 4.91
CA LEU A 158 -17.41 -5.92 3.94
C LEU A 158 -16.90 -6.59 2.67
N ALA A 159 -17.40 -6.13 1.53
CA ALA A 159 -16.92 -6.51 0.21
C ALA A 159 -16.02 -5.44 -0.39
N LEU A 160 -15.13 -5.86 -1.29
CA LEU A 160 -14.31 -4.95 -2.06
C LEU A 160 -15.16 -4.25 -3.13
N ARG A 161 -14.98 -2.95 -3.26
CA ARG A 161 -15.50 -2.14 -4.36
C ARG A 161 -14.31 -1.67 -5.21
N PRO A 162 -13.86 -2.51 -6.17
CA PRO A 162 -12.67 -2.24 -6.97
C PRO A 162 -13.02 -1.44 -8.24
N PRO A 163 -11.99 -0.93 -8.97
CA PRO A 163 -12.15 -0.52 -10.36
C PRO A 163 -12.55 -1.70 -11.25
N PRO A 164 -12.93 -1.46 -12.52
CA PRO A 164 -13.23 -2.55 -13.46
C PRO A 164 -12.09 -3.59 -13.55
N GLY A 165 -12.45 -4.88 -13.53
CA GLY A 165 -11.52 -5.99 -13.62
C GLY A 165 -11.52 -6.89 -12.38
N ARG A 166 -10.63 -7.88 -12.37
CA ARG A 166 -10.53 -8.89 -11.29
C ARG A 166 -9.45 -8.49 -10.30
N TRP A 167 -9.82 -7.80 -9.25
CA TRP A 167 -8.92 -7.32 -8.22
C TRP A 167 -8.98 -8.17 -6.96
N ARG A 168 -7.85 -8.24 -6.26
CA ARG A 168 -7.75 -8.67 -4.87
C ARG A 168 -7.09 -7.58 -4.04
N ALA A 169 -7.34 -7.62 -2.75
CA ALA A 169 -6.77 -6.68 -1.80
C ALA A 169 -6.58 -7.35 -0.45
N CYS A 170 -5.50 -7.01 0.24
CA CYS A 170 -5.31 -7.29 1.65
C CYS A 170 -4.86 -6.03 2.38
N SER A 171 -5.40 -5.83 3.59
CA SER A 171 -4.98 -4.78 4.50
C SER A 171 -4.37 -5.38 5.74
N TYR A 172 -3.35 -4.72 6.29
CA TYR A 172 -2.53 -5.21 7.39
C TYR A 172 -2.30 -4.13 8.43
N ARG A 173 -2.35 -4.52 9.69
CA ARG A 173 -1.71 -3.78 10.77
C ARG A 173 -0.26 -4.20 10.82
N VAL A 174 0.67 -3.24 10.75
CA VAL A 174 2.10 -3.49 10.74
C VAL A 174 2.69 -2.89 12.00
N GLY A 175 3.16 -3.74 12.90
CA GLY A 175 3.49 -3.35 14.26
C GLY A 175 2.32 -2.64 14.96
N ALA A 176 2.62 -1.80 15.94
CA ALA A 176 1.60 -1.02 16.65
C ALA A 176 1.20 0.27 15.89
N GLY A 177 2.01 0.74 14.95
CA GLY A 177 1.94 2.11 14.46
C GLY A 177 1.54 2.33 13.02
N TRP A 178 1.39 1.28 12.18
CA TRP A 178 1.12 1.46 10.76
C TRP A 178 -0.06 0.64 10.26
N MET A 179 -0.73 1.17 9.24
CA MET A 179 -1.68 0.48 8.39
C MET A 179 -1.08 0.37 6.97
N ALA A 180 -1.13 -0.82 6.38
CA ALA A 180 -0.72 -1.05 5.01
C ALA A 180 -1.83 -1.73 4.23
N SER A 181 -1.95 -1.43 2.94
CA SER A 181 -2.82 -2.18 2.02
C SER A 181 -2.07 -2.48 0.73
N VAL A 182 -2.36 -3.65 0.19
CA VAL A 182 -1.85 -4.07 -1.12
C VAL A 182 -3.01 -4.55 -1.96
N VAL A 183 -3.07 -4.10 -3.20
CA VAL A 183 -4.06 -4.51 -4.19
C VAL A 183 -3.36 -5.05 -5.43
N TRP A 184 -3.97 -6.02 -6.08
CA TRP A 184 -3.40 -6.57 -7.31
C TRP A 184 -4.46 -7.06 -8.27
N GLN A 185 -4.10 -7.06 -9.55
CA GLN A 185 -4.89 -7.60 -10.64
C GLN A 185 -3.99 -8.49 -11.50
N ALA A 186 -4.40 -9.73 -11.67
CA ALA A 186 -3.71 -10.68 -12.52
C ALA A 186 -4.32 -10.71 -13.93
N PRO A 187 -3.55 -11.05 -14.97
CA PRO A 187 -4.08 -11.31 -16.31
C PRO A 187 -5.11 -12.44 -16.31
N GLU A 188 -6.01 -12.44 -17.29
CA GLU A 188 -6.94 -13.53 -17.48
C GLU A 188 -6.21 -14.87 -17.67
N GLY A 189 -6.78 -15.95 -17.10
CA GLY A 189 -6.20 -17.30 -17.18
C GLY A 189 -5.10 -17.61 -16.17
N SER A 190 -4.66 -16.63 -15.37
CA SER A 190 -3.68 -16.89 -14.30
C SER A 190 -4.34 -17.44 -13.03
N ALA A 191 -3.59 -18.26 -12.25
CA ALA A 191 -4.04 -18.85 -10.98
C ALA A 191 -4.03 -17.85 -9.82
N TRP A 192 -4.53 -16.63 -10.05
CA TRP A 192 -4.45 -15.48 -9.15
C TRP A 192 -5.21 -15.65 -7.82
N ARG A 193 -6.18 -16.58 -7.76
CA ARG A 193 -7.03 -16.78 -6.57
C ARG A 193 -6.27 -17.36 -5.37
N THR A 194 -5.17 -18.04 -5.62
CA THR A 194 -4.35 -18.72 -4.58
C THR A 194 -3.10 -17.93 -4.20
N VAL A 195 -2.87 -16.77 -4.82
CA VAL A 195 -1.70 -15.95 -4.51
C VAL A 195 -1.98 -15.12 -3.27
N GLU A 196 -1.22 -15.38 -2.21
CA GLU A 196 -1.22 -14.58 -0.99
C GLU A 196 0.06 -13.74 -0.92
N PRO A 197 -0.05 -12.47 -0.49
CA PRO A 197 1.12 -11.63 -0.31
C PRO A 197 2.05 -12.18 0.78
N VAL A 198 3.33 -12.26 0.49
CA VAL A 198 4.37 -12.69 1.44
C VAL A 198 5.19 -11.48 1.87
N TRP A 199 5.28 -11.26 3.18
CA TRP A 199 6.08 -10.19 3.76
C TRP A 199 7.54 -10.61 3.92
N THR A 200 8.45 -9.67 3.61
CA THR A 200 9.89 -9.86 3.78
C THR A 200 10.57 -8.56 4.19
N GLY A 201 11.64 -8.65 4.97
CA GLY A 201 12.46 -7.50 5.35
C GLY A 201 13.47 -7.14 4.25
N ALA A 202 13.73 -5.83 4.09
CA ALA A 202 14.89 -5.36 3.34
C ALA A 202 16.20 -5.74 4.05
N ALA A 203 17.32 -5.59 3.35
CA ALA A 203 18.63 -5.89 3.91
C ALA A 203 18.86 -5.13 5.24
N GLY A 204 19.12 -5.87 6.31
CA GLY A 204 19.37 -5.32 7.65
C GLY A 204 18.12 -4.85 8.41
N CYS A 205 16.92 -4.92 7.83
CA CYS A 205 15.68 -4.55 8.49
C CYS A 205 14.98 -5.79 9.07
N GLN A 206 14.52 -5.66 10.32
CA GLN A 206 13.70 -6.68 10.95
C GLN A 206 12.23 -6.49 10.56
N LEU A 207 11.58 -7.59 10.13
CA LEU A 207 10.15 -7.54 9.84
C LEU A 207 9.35 -7.40 11.14
N PRO A 208 8.48 -6.39 11.27
CA PRO A 208 7.62 -6.26 12.44
C PRO A 208 6.49 -7.30 12.41
N ASP A 209 5.74 -7.39 13.51
CA ASP A 209 4.51 -8.17 13.53
C ASP A 209 3.53 -7.65 12.48
N VAL A 210 3.00 -8.56 11.68
CA VAL A 210 2.03 -8.24 10.63
C VAL A 210 0.73 -8.97 10.90
N LEU A 211 -0.35 -8.20 11.14
CA LEU A 211 -1.67 -8.74 11.43
C LEU A 211 -2.63 -8.41 10.30
N ILE A 212 -3.24 -9.42 9.70
CA ILE A 212 -4.25 -9.25 8.66
C ILE A 212 -5.49 -8.56 9.25
N GLN A 213 -5.91 -7.46 8.63
CA GLN A 213 -7.12 -6.70 8.96
C GLN A 213 -8.29 -7.04 8.02
N GLY A 214 -8.00 -7.62 6.88
CA GLY A 214 -8.96 -8.10 5.90
C GLY A 214 -8.28 -8.45 4.59
N CYS A 215 -8.79 -9.48 3.92
CA CYS A 215 -8.44 -9.85 2.55
C CYS A 215 -9.72 -10.09 1.77
N TRP A 216 -9.82 -9.47 0.61
CA TRP A 216 -11.01 -9.52 -0.22
C TRP A 216 -10.68 -10.10 -1.59
N PRO A 217 -11.24 -11.25 -1.95
CA PRO A 217 -11.40 -11.64 -3.34
C PRO A 217 -12.49 -10.78 -3.99
N PRO A 218 -12.53 -10.64 -5.30
CA PRO A 218 -13.72 -10.11 -5.95
C PRO A 218 -14.91 -11.03 -5.62
N ASP A 219 -16.08 -10.44 -5.45
CA ASP A 219 -17.30 -11.23 -5.34
C ASP A 219 -17.40 -12.17 -6.54
N THR A 220 -17.57 -13.45 -6.27
CA THR A 220 -17.85 -14.43 -7.31
C THR A 220 -19.29 -14.21 -7.76
N THR A 221 -19.50 -13.42 -8.80
CA THR A 221 -20.74 -13.48 -9.60
C THR A 221 -20.76 -14.77 -10.39
#